data_92984dcc4ad9b9978b0a462fbcc9d1f8
#
_entry.id   92984dcc4ad9b9978b0a462fbcc9d1f8
#
_cell.length_a   1.000
_cell.length_b   1.000
_cell.length_c   1.000
_cell.angle_alpha   90.00
_cell.angle_beta   90.00
_cell.angle_gamma   90.00
#
_symmetry.space_group_name_H-M   'P 1'
#
loop_
_entity.id
_entity.type
_entity.pdbx_description
1 polymer ?
#
loop_
_entity_poly.entity_id
_entity_poly.type
_entity_poly.pdbx_seq_one_letter_code
_entity_poly.pdbx_strand_id
1 'polypeptide(L)'
;MAGNGGGIGPTNTVTQIFKDKVTTFTSSGTFNKATSNPAAPGNATVVVVSGGGGSANDAGGAGGAGGMTVTENHPLPASSVPVTIGGGGSGTGHPAGPRGGNGSNTTFGAASPLSTLGGGGGGGSAGP
;
A
#
# COMPACT_ATOMS: atom_id res chain seq x y z
N MET A 1 -13.28 26.07 -2.85
CA MET A 1 -11.98 25.66 -3.38
C MET A 1 -11.58 24.33 -2.78
N ALA A 2 -11.29 23.36 -3.60
CA ALA A 2 -10.73 22.12 -3.12
C ALA A 2 -9.36 22.38 -2.50
N GLY A 3 -9.24 22.23 -1.20
CA GLY A 3 -7.92 22.24 -0.57
C GLY A 3 -7.15 21.03 -1.08
N ASN A 4 -5.88 21.19 -1.34
CA ASN A 4 -5.04 20.12 -1.78
C ASN A 4 -4.78 19.15 -0.62
N GLY A 5 -5.15 17.92 -0.80
CA GLY A 5 -4.85 16.84 0.15
C GLY A 5 -3.41 16.36 0.10
N GLY A 6 -2.51 17.12 -0.52
CA GLY A 6 -1.13 16.73 -0.75
C GLY A 6 -0.84 16.45 -2.22
N GLY A 7 0.43 16.33 -2.57
CA GLY A 7 0.87 15.94 -3.90
C GLY A 7 0.50 14.48 -4.18
N ILE A 8 -0.06 14.23 -5.34
CA ILE A 8 -0.49 12.90 -5.77
C ILE A 8 0.15 12.54 -7.11
N GLY A 9 0.45 11.27 -7.29
CA GLY A 9 0.87 10.75 -8.58
C GLY A 9 -0.31 10.59 -9.54
N PRO A 10 -0.05 10.27 -10.82
CA PRO A 10 -1.08 10.25 -11.86
C PRO A 10 -2.16 9.17 -11.65
N THR A 11 -1.89 8.14 -10.87
CA THR A 11 -2.85 7.06 -10.56
C THR A 11 -3.49 7.21 -9.17
N ASN A 12 -3.13 8.26 -8.43
CA ASN A 12 -3.64 8.50 -7.10
C ASN A 12 -4.75 9.54 -7.13
N THR A 13 -5.66 9.47 -6.17
CA THR A 13 -6.82 10.35 -6.12
C THR A 13 -6.95 11.03 -4.77
N VAL A 14 -7.49 12.25 -4.79
CA VAL A 14 -7.92 12.97 -3.59
C VAL A 14 -9.41 13.18 -3.69
N THR A 15 -10.14 12.69 -2.69
CA THR A 15 -11.58 12.87 -2.60
C THR A 15 -11.91 13.61 -1.31
N GLN A 16 -12.76 14.60 -1.40
CA GLN A 16 -13.29 15.30 -0.23
C GLN A 16 -14.70 14.80 0.05
N ILE A 17 -14.89 14.26 1.24
CA ILE A 17 -16.19 13.78 1.72
C ILE A 17 -16.58 14.65 2.92
N PHE A 18 -17.60 15.50 2.75
CA PHE A 18 -18.00 16.49 3.76
C PHE A 18 -16.80 17.37 4.18
N LYS A 19 -16.38 17.28 5.44
CA LYS A 19 -15.24 18.00 5.98
C LYS A 19 -13.93 17.21 5.90
N ASP A 20 -14.01 15.94 5.58
CA ASP A 20 -12.84 15.05 5.54
C ASP A 20 -12.23 15.00 4.14
N LYS A 21 -10.93 14.90 4.09
CA LYS A 21 -10.19 14.67 2.85
C LYS A 21 -9.62 13.26 2.88
N VAL A 22 -9.86 12.52 1.82
CA VAL A 22 -9.27 11.20 1.62
C VAL A 22 -8.26 11.29 0.49
N THR A 23 -7.02 10.94 0.78
CA THR A 23 -5.96 10.82 -0.23
C THR A 23 -5.62 9.34 -0.40
N THR A 24 -5.79 8.83 -1.61
CA THR A 24 -5.55 7.42 -1.94
C THR A 24 -4.31 7.30 -2.81
N PHE A 25 -3.39 6.44 -2.41
CA PHE A 25 -2.19 6.08 -3.17
C PHE A 25 -2.34 4.64 -3.68
N THR A 26 -2.35 4.46 -5.00
CA THR A 26 -2.31 3.17 -5.68
C THR A 26 -0.95 2.90 -6.34
N SER A 27 -0.08 3.89 -6.29
CA SER A 27 1.33 3.79 -6.70
C SER A 27 2.20 4.56 -5.71
N SER A 28 3.47 4.22 -5.64
CA SER A 28 4.43 4.90 -4.78
C SER A 28 4.53 6.38 -5.14
N GLY A 29 4.74 7.21 -4.14
CA GLY A 29 4.79 8.64 -4.30
C GLY A 29 5.13 9.36 -3.00
N THR A 30 4.75 10.61 -2.91
CA THR A 30 5.01 11.44 -1.73
C THR A 30 3.73 12.12 -1.28
N PHE A 31 3.39 11.94 -0.02
CA PHE A 31 2.32 12.71 0.61
C PHE A 31 2.89 14.04 1.10
N ASN A 32 2.43 15.15 0.54
CA ASN A 32 2.82 16.48 0.98
C ASN A 32 1.68 17.10 1.80
N LYS A 33 1.93 17.26 3.09
CA LYS A 33 1.02 18.02 3.93
C LYS A 33 0.95 19.45 3.40
N ALA A 34 -0.24 19.93 3.09
CA ALA A 34 -0.43 21.28 2.55
C ALA A 34 0.01 22.31 3.59
N THR A 35 1.18 22.87 3.41
CA THR A 35 1.75 23.91 4.30
C THR A 35 1.02 25.24 4.19
N SER A 36 0.28 25.44 3.10
CA SER A 36 -0.48 26.67 2.83
C SER A 36 -1.84 26.71 3.53
N ASN A 37 -2.26 25.63 4.16
CA ASN A 37 -3.52 25.58 4.89
C ASN A 37 -3.23 25.49 6.40
N PRO A 38 -3.42 26.56 7.18
CA PRO A 38 -3.16 26.53 8.62
C PRO A 38 -4.07 25.58 9.38
N ALA A 39 -5.19 25.15 8.77
CA ALA A 39 -6.10 24.15 9.33
C ALA A 39 -5.78 22.72 8.90
N ALA A 40 -4.61 22.48 8.28
CA ALA A 40 -4.18 21.12 7.98
C ALA A 40 -4.03 20.32 9.28
N PRO A 41 -4.67 19.13 9.40
CA PRO A 41 -4.64 18.36 10.64
C PRO A 41 -3.21 17.95 11.00
N GLY A 42 -2.90 17.98 12.29
CA GLY A 42 -1.64 17.43 12.79
C GLY A 42 -1.62 15.91 12.74
N ASN A 43 -2.79 15.28 12.67
CA ASN A 43 -2.98 13.84 12.69
C ASN A 43 -3.92 13.40 11.56
N ALA A 44 -3.77 12.16 11.16
CA ALA A 44 -4.66 11.52 10.19
C ALA A 44 -4.95 10.06 10.58
N THR A 45 -6.03 9.52 10.06
CA THR A 45 -6.21 8.07 10.02
C THR A 45 -5.53 7.55 8.78
N VAL A 46 -4.59 6.63 8.95
CA VAL A 46 -3.81 6.05 7.85
C VAL A 46 -4.16 4.57 7.72
N VAL A 47 -4.58 4.18 6.54
CA VAL A 47 -4.84 2.78 6.18
C VAL A 47 -3.73 2.34 5.24
N VAL A 48 -3.01 1.29 5.60
CA VAL A 48 -1.94 0.72 4.80
C VAL A 48 -2.31 -0.71 4.42
N VAL A 49 -2.23 -1.01 3.13
CA VAL A 49 -2.53 -2.35 2.58
C VAL A 49 -1.37 -2.78 1.71
N SER A 50 -0.83 -3.95 1.95
CA SER A 50 0.29 -4.52 1.20
C SER A 50 -0.17 -5.44 0.07
N GLY A 51 0.73 -5.72 -0.86
CA GLY A 51 0.45 -6.61 -1.97
C GLY A 51 0.17 -8.05 -1.55
N GLY A 52 -0.81 -8.69 -2.15
CA GLY A 52 -1.05 -10.13 -1.99
C GLY A 52 0.02 -10.97 -2.68
N GLY A 53 0.18 -12.20 -2.27
CA GLY A 53 1.06 -13.17 -2.93
C GLY A 53 0.43 -13.73 -4.21
N GLY A 54 1.26 -14.16 -5.14
CA GLY A 54 0.85 -14.86 -6.35
C GLY A 54 0.53 -16.34 -6.09
N SER A 55 -0.34 -16.92 -6.90
CA SER A 55 -0.64 -18.35 -6.88
C SER A 55 0.48 -19.15 -7.57
N ALA A 56 0.65 -20.37 -7.17
CA ALA A 56 1.36 -21.39 -7.94
C ALA A 56 0.43 -21.99 -9.00
N ASN A 57 1.01 -22.67 -9.98
CA ASN A 57 0.28 -23.31 -11.08
C ASN A 57 -0.14 -24.76 -10.77
N ASP A 58 -1.07 -25.27 -11.56
CA ASP A 58 -1.61 -26.63 -11.49
C ASP A 58 -2.18 -26.99 -10.11
N ALA A 59 -1.66 -28.02 -9.46
CA ALA A 59 -2.03 -28.43 -8.12
C ALA A 59 -1.36 -27.59 -7.01
N GLY A 60 -0.81 -26.43 -7.38
CA GLY A 60 -0.15 -25.56 -6.43
C GLY A 60 -1.12 -24.73 -5.57
N GLY A 61 -0.58 -24.14 -4.53
CA GLY A 61 -1.35 -23.35 -3.57
C GLY A 61 -1.70 -21.93 -4.06
N ALA A 62 -2.75 -21.37 -3.52
CA ALA A 62 -3.08 -19.95 -3.69
C ALA A 62 -2.09 -19.07 -2.92
N GLY A 63 -1.93 -17.84 -3.40
CA GLY A 63 -1.17 -16.83 -2.66
C GLY A 63 -1.96 -16.28 -1.47
N GLY A 64 -1.25 -15.85 -0.46
CA GLY A 64 -1.81 -15.23 0.74
C GLY A 64 -2.20 -13.76 0.49
N ALA A 65 -3.16 -13.28 1.25
CA ALA A 65 -3.48 -11.84 1.24
C ALA A 65 -2.31 -11.03 1.84
N GLY A 66 -2.16 -9.81 1.33
CA GLY A 66 -1.29 -8.82 1.97
C GLY A 66 -1.87 -8.32 3.29
N GLY A 67 -1.01 -7.88 4.17
CA GLY A 67 -1.41 -7.32 5.47
C GLY A 67 -2.15 -5.99 5.29
N MET A 68 -3.01 -5.68 6.24
CA MET A 68 -3.67 -4.37 6.34
C MET A 68 -3.53 -3.87 7.77
N THR A 69 -3.29 -2.59 7.91
CA THR A 69 -3.37 -1.91 9.21
C THR A 69 -4.12 -0.59 9.08
N VAL A 70 -4.81 -0.24 10.14
CA VAL A 70 -5.48 1.05 10.29
C VAL A 70 -4.92 1.71 11.53
N THR A 71 -4.36 2.89 11.39
CA THR A 71 -3.80 3.67 12.49
C THR A 71 -4.55 4.98 12.58
N GLU A 72 -5.30 5.16 13.64
CA GLU A 72 -6.00 6.41 13.96
C GLU A 72 -5.04 7.40 14.64
N ASN A 73 -5.33 8.68 14.44
CA ASN A 73 -4.55 9.77 15.05
C ASN A 73 -3.04 9.70 14.80
N HIS A 74 -2.65 9.13 13.65
CA HIS A 74 -1.23 9.10 13.28
C HIS A 74 -0.71 10.52 13.06
N PRO A 75 0.36 10.93 13.78
CA PRO A 75 0.90 12.27 13.64
C PRO A 75 1.51 12.46 12.25
N LEU A 76 1.12 13.54 11.59
CA LEU A 76 1.67 13.92 10.29
C LEU A 76 2.81 14.92 10.49
N PRO A 77 4.01 14.65 9.99
CA PRO A 77 5.10 15.60 10.06
C PRO A 77 4.79 16.84 9.23
N ALA A 78 5.46 17.95 9.53
CA ALA A 78 5.34 19.18 8.74
C ALA A 78 5.93 19.03 7.33
N SER A 79 6.87 18.11 7.16
CA SER A 79 7.51 17.78 5.88
C SER A 79 6.71 16.74 5.08
N SER A 80 7.16 16.50 3.86
CA SER A 80 6.61 15.44 3.01
C SER A 80 6.88 14.05 3.59
N VAL A 81 5.96 13.13 3.32
CA VAL A 81 6.00 11.74 3.78
C VAL A 81 6.14 10.83 2.57
N PRO A 82 7.20 10.02 2.47
CA PRO A 82 7.32 9.04 1.40
C PRO A 82 6.29 7.94 1.57
N VAL A 83 5.69 7.54 0.47
CA VAL A 83 4.72 6.45 0.39
C VAL A 83 5.25 5.41 -0.59
N THR A 84 5.45 4.19 -0.11
CA THR A 84 5.85 3.07 -0.96
C THR A 84 4.71 2.08 -1.02
N ILE A 85 4.21 1.81 -2.22
CA ILE A 85 3.14 0.83 -2.43
C ILE A 85 3.75 -0.48 -2.88
N GLY A 86 3.52 -1.53 -2.10
CA GLY A 86 3.95 -2.87 -2.42
C GLY A 86 3.10 -3.50 -3.52
N GLY A 87 3.77 -4.04 -4.53
CA GLY A 87 3.11 -4.79 -5.60
C GLY A 87 2.67 -6.19 -5.16
N GLY A 88 1.72 -6.76 -5.88
CA GLY A 88 1.37 -8.17 -5.74
C GLY A 88 2.48 -9.09 -6.22
N GLY A 89 2.56 -10.28 -5.65
CA GLY A 89 3.46 -11.33 -6.11
C GLY A 89 3.00 -11.93 -7.44
N SER A 90 3.96 -12.30 -8.26
CA SER A 90 3.68 -12.94 -9.55
C SER A 90 3.16 -14.36 -9.37
N GLY A 91 2.11 -14.70 -10.12
CA GLY A 91 1.73 -16.10 -10.30
C GLY A 91 2.75 -16.84 -11.16
N THR A 92 2.79 -18.15 -11.05
CA THR A 92 3.62 -19.00 -11.92
C THR A 92 2.79 -19.64 -13.01
N GLY A 93 3.38 -19.78 -14.20
CA GLY A 93 2.76 -20.38 -15.37
C GLY A 93 3.01 -21.88 -15.49
N HIS A 94 2.26 -22.55 -16.37
CA HIS A 94 2.47 -23.94 -16.75
C HIS A 94 3.78 -24.10 -17.54
N PRO A 95 4.50 -25.25 -17.47
CA PRO A 95 4.26 -26.47 -16.68
C PRO A 95 4.58 -26.31 -15.19
N ALA A 96 4.23 -27.33 -14.39
CA ALA A 96 4.42 -27.35 -12.94
C ALA A 96 5.74 -26.70 -12.55
N GLY A 97 5.65 -25.67 -11.76
CA GLY A 97 6.74 -24.75 -11.53
C GLY A 97 6.92 -24.37 -10.07
N PRO A 98 7.84 -23.45 -9.86
CA PRO A 98 8.15 -22.98 -8.53
C PRO A 98 6.93 -22.36 -7.85
N ARG A 99 7.05 -22.13 -6.57
CA ARG A 99 6.06 -21.41 -5.77
C ARG A 99 5.73 -20.03 -6.38
N GLY A 100 4.54 -19.54 -6.14
CA GLY A 100 4.16 -18.17 -6.47
C GLY A 100 5.06 -17.14 -5.77
N GLY A 101 5.15 -15.96 -6.32
CA GLY A 101 5.92 -14.86 -5.75
C GLY A 101 5.26 -14.29 -4.51
N ASN A 102 6.05 -13.78 -3.57
CA ASN A 102 5.52 -13.01 -2.44
C ASN A 102 5.06 -11.63 -2.90
N GLY A 103 4.04 -11.10 -2.27
CA GLY A 103 3.72 -9.68 -2.35
C GLY A 103 4.77 -8.83 -1.63
N SER A 104 4.81 -7.55 -1.96
CA SER A 104 5.73 -6.59 -1.35
C SER A 104 5.05 -5.76 -0.28
N ASN A 105 5.84 -5.26 0.65
CA ASN A 105 5.38 -4.43 1.74
C ASN A 105 4.95 -3.05 1.25
N THR A 106 3.94 -2.49 1.89
CA THR A 106 3.56 -1.08 1.74
C THR A 106 3.99 -0.32 2.99
N THR A 107 4.53 0.87 2.78
CA THR A 107 5.01 1.73 3.88
C THR A 107 4.54 3.17 3.72
N PHE A 108 4.24 3.80 4.84
CA PHE A 108 3.96 5.23 4.94
C PHE A 108 4.90 5.85 5.98
N GLY A 109 5.84 6.68 5.54
CA GLY A 109 6.84 7.31 6.38
C GLY A 109 8.27 6.88 6.09
N ALA A 110 9.26 7.54 6.70
CA ALA A 110 10.68 7.28 6.50
C ALA A 110 11.36 6.70 7.75
N ALA A 111 11.37 7.42 8.87
CA ALA A 111 12.16 7.06 10.05
C ALA A 111 11.53 5.94 10.91
N SER A 112 10.22 5.94 11.02
CA SER A 112 9.45 4.91 11.71
C SER A 112 8.16 4.68 10.92
N PRO A 113 8.27 4.04 9.75
CA PRO A 113 7.15 3.95 8.85
C PRO A 113 6.06 3.04 9.41
N LEU A 114 4.80 3.44 9.17
CA LEU A 114 3.72 2.46 9.21
C LEU A 114 3.95 1.48 8.07
N SER A 115 4.02 0.21 8.37
CA SER A 115 4.32 -0.83 7.39
C SER A 115 3.44 -2.05 7.60
N THR A 116 3.06 -2.66 6.50
CA THR A 116 2.41 -3.96 6.48
C THR A 116 3.19 -4.92 5.58
N LEU A 117 3.09 -6.20 5.87
CA LEU A 117 3.81 -7.23 5.13
C LEU A 117 3.02 -7.67 3.90
N GLY A 118 3.74 -7.92 2.82
CA GLY A 118 3.18 -8.57 1.65
C GLY A 118 2.74 -10.01 1.94
N GLY A 119 1.76 -10.50 1.19
CA GLY A 119 1.28 -11.87 1.31
C GLY A 119 2.29 -12.88 0.78
N GLY A 120 2.35 -14.04 1.39
CA GLY A 120 3.21 -15.13 0.94
C GLY A 120 2.71 -15.73 -0.39
N GLY A 121 3.64 -16.11 -1.26
CA GLY A 121 3.32 -16.83 -2.49
C GLY A 121 2.82 -18.25 -2.22
N GLY A 122 1.93 -18.73 -3.07
CA GLY A 122 1.42 -20.10 -3.02
C GLY A 122 2.52 -21.15 -3.18
N GLY A 123 2.41 -22.27 -2.45
CA GLY A 123 3.35 -23.36 -2.56
C GLY A 123 3.31 -23.99 -3.96
N GLY A 124 4.47 -24.26 -4.54
CA GLY A 124 4.56 -24.99 -5.80
C GLY A 124 4.14 -26.44 -5.65
N SER A 125 3.62 -27.06 -6.71
CA SER A 125 3.45 -28.49 -6.75
C SER A 125 4.82 -29.14 -6.97
N ALA A 126 5.14 -30.15 -6.14
CA ALA A 126 6.23 -31.05 -6.48
C ALA A 126 5.77 -31.82 -7.73
N GLY A 127 6.49 -31.68 -8.82
CA GLY A 127 6.29 -32.54 -9.97
C GLY A 127 6.47 -34.01 -9.59
N PRO A 128 5.90 -34.89 -10.38
CA PRO A 128 6.13 -36.33 -10.17
C PRO A 128 7.60 -36.67 -10.28
#